data_bf7e32cc16a2399470411b414281f741
#
_entry.id   bf7e32cc16a2399470411b414281f741
#
_cell.length_a   1.000
_cell.length_b   1.000
_cell.length_c   1.000
_cell.angle_alpha   90.00
_cell.angle_beta   90.00
_cell.angle_gamma   90.00
#
_symmetry.space_group_name_H-M   'P 1'
#
loop_
_entity.id
_entity.type
_entity.pdbx_description
1 polymer ?
#
loop_
_entity_poly.entity_id
_entity_poly.type
_entity_poly.pdbx_seq_one_letter_code
_entity_poly.pdbx_strand_id
1 'polypeptide(L)'
;MQKSLSKRQFFILSYFAYACTYIARLNLTIASPVMQEQGILTSSQVGAMGGAFFLCYSVGQLLNGFLGDLYPPRRMVTTGLLLTALGNILIGFLPPAGVVLILWGINGFAQSMLWGPLLRALAARFPGNKQAEIASCLVSSVGVGSVLGILIATAAISFQDVRFAFLLPGLIAVLAGGAVFFFFHVPCPCGRTDRPSGSHSASRPGAHRSIRARLSDAGFSRRRFSALCSPRLMILLLPAMFHGVLKDNLNLWAASYFADTYSLPLAELSFYVLAIPILTLLGRLVYPFLLRLCNGREHTVSIHALSVTALCLIPLCLGDVAMLPAAVCLSLIAAAISVVNTSFLSVFPTRYAGCGCVSSVVGLMYFATYLGAVISSILY
;
A
#
# COMPACT_ATOMS: atom_id res chain seq x y z
N MET A 1 25.53 -20.57 -10.62
CA MET A 1 24.26 -20.33 -11.35
C MET A 1 23.12 -20.18 -10.34
N GLN A 2 22.65 -18.97 -10.07
CA GLN A 2 21.49 -18.78 -9.18
C GLN A 2 20.22 -19.18 -9.95
N LYS A 3 19.52 -20.19 -9.45
CA LYS A 3 18.25 -20.69 -10.02
C LYS A 3 17.20 -19.54 -10.04
N SER A 4 16.75 -19.14 -11.20
CA SER A 4 15.68 -18.13 -11.29
C SER A 4 14.39 -18.71 -10.72
N LEU A 5 13.71 -17.97 -9.84
CA LEU A 5 12.42 -18.38 -9.31
C LEU A 5 11.40 -18.64 -10.45
N SER A 6 10.54 -19.64 -10.27
CA SER A 6 9.36 -19.81 -11.12
C SER A 6 8.41 -18.60 -10.96
N LYS A 7 7.51 -18.37 -11.93
CA LYS A 7 6.52 -17.29 -11.85
C LYS A 7 5.70 -17.35 -10.56
N ARG A 8 5.29 -18.55 -10.15
CA ARG A 8 4.51 -18.77 -8.91
C ARG A 8 5.32 -18.42 -7.66
N GLN A 9 6.57 -18.86 -7.56
CA GLN A 9 7.45 -18.55 -6.42
C GLN A 9 7.73 -17.05 -6.34
N PHE A 10 7.94 -16.40 -7.47
CA PHE A 10 8.14 -14.95 -7.55
C PHE A 10 6.92 -14.18 -7.04
N PHE A 11 5.71 -14.59 -7.42
CA PHE A 11 4.46 -14.01 -6.93
C PHE A 11 4.30 -14.22 -5.42
N ILE A 12 4.51 -15.44 -4.92
CA ILE A 12 4.40 -15.77 -3.48
C ILE A 12 5.38 -14.92 -2.67
N LEU A 13 6.62 -14.78 -3.12
CA LEU A 13 7.61 -13.94 -2.45
C LEU A 13 7.21 -12.46 -2.44
N SER A 14 6.68 -11.94 -3.56
CA SER A 14 6.17 -10.58 -3.65
C SER A 14 4.97 -10.35 -2.70
N TYR A 15 4.07 -11.32 -2.66
CA TYR A 15 2.88 -11.32 -1.80
C TYR A 15 3.27 -11.29 -0.32
N PHE A 16 4.18 -12.18 0.08
CA PHE A 16 4.70 -12.24 1.46
C PHE A 16 5.46 -10.97 1.83
N ALA A 17 6.34 -10.47 0.97
CA ALA A 17 7.08 -9.24 1.21
C ALA A 17 6.14 -8.04 1.45
N TYR A 18 5.03 -7.95 0.70
CA TYR A 18 4.09 -6.85 0.90
C TYR A 18 3.16 -7.08 2.11
N ALA A 19 2.76 -8.32 2.40
CA ALA A 19 2.02 -8.64 3.63
C ALA A 19 2.80 -8.25 4.89
N CYS A 20 4.12 -8.47 4.91
CA CYS A 20 5.00 -8.11 6.03
C CYS A 20 4.95 -6.62 6.36
N THR A 21 4.72 -5.73 5.39
CA THR A 21 4.60 -4.29 5.67
C THR A 21 3.39 -3.98 6.54
N TYR A 22 2.27 -4.69 6.33
CA TYR A 22 1.05 -4.49 7.12
C TYR A 22 1.15 -5.13 8.50
N ILE A 23 1.88 -6.25 8.63
CA ILE A 23 2.23 -6.83 9.93
C ILE A 23 3.02 -5.81 10.78
N ALA A 24 3.99 -5.10 10.18
CA ALA A 24 4.83 -4.11 10.82
C ALA A 24 4.26 -2.67 10.78
N ARG A 25 2.98 -2.50 10.43
CA ARG A 25 2.25 -1.23 10.44
C ARG A 25 1.13 -1.22 11.45
N LEU A 26 0.35 -2.30 11.54
CA LEU A 26 -0.82 -2.36 12.42
C LEU A 26 -0.50 -2.74 13.86
N ASN A 27 0.72 -3.16 14.12
CA ASN A 27 1.18 -3.48 15.47
C ASN A 27 1.08 -2.28 16.43
N LEU A 28 1.40 -1.05 15.99
CA LEU A 28 1.24 0.15 16.83
C LEU A 28 -0.23 0.38 17.20
N THR A 29 -1.17 0.14 16.29
CA THR A 29 -2.60 0.30 16.56
C THR A 29 -3.05 -0.60 17.71
N ILE A 30 -2.51 -1.82 17.79
CA ILE A 30 -2.83 -2.78 18.85
C ILE A 30 -2.02 -2.51 20.13
N ALA A 31 -0.78 -2.07 19.99
CA ALA A 31 0.11 -1.78 21.13
C ALA A 31 -0.21 -0.44 21.81
N SER A 32 -0.73 0.56 21.07
CA SER A 32 -0.90 1.92 21.59
C SER A 32 -1.83 2.03 22.81
N PRO A 33 -2.97 1.32 22.92
CA PRO A 33 -3.79 1.36 24.15
C PRO A 33 -3.00 0.88 25.37
N VAL A 34 -2.29 -0.25 25.23
CA VAL A 34 -1.50 -0.83 26.33
C VAL A 34 -0.35 0.10 26.72
N MET A 35 0.32 0.73 25.74
CA MET A 35 1.37 1.70 26.01
C MET A 35 0.82 2.96 26.68
N GLN A 36 -0.42 3.35 26.44
CA GLN A 36 -1.09 4.47 27.12
C GLN A 36 -1.45 4.08 28.58
N GLU A 37 -2.00 2.91 28.80
CA GLU A 37 -2.28 2.40 30.14
C GLU A 37 -1.02 2.28 31.01
N GLN A 38 0.11 1.90 30.39
CA GLN A 38 1.42 1.83 31.06
C GLN A 38 2.11 3.19 31.22
N GLY A 39 1.50 4.28 30.76
CA GLY A 39 2.09 5.63 30.82
C GLY A 39 3.29 5.85 29.90
N ILE A 40 3.54 4.98 28.95
CA ILE A 40 4.66 5.07 27.98
C ILE A 40 4.36 6.14 26.92
N LEU A 41 3.10 6.23 26.47
CA LEU A 41 2.64 7.18 25.46
C LEU A 41 1.36 7.90 25.93
N THR A 42 1.17 9.13 25.48
CA THR A 42 -0.11 9.85 25.60
C THR A 42 -0.93 9.69 24.31
N SER A 43 -2.25 9.91 24.40
CA SER A 43 -3.14 9.87 23.21
C SER A 43 -2.71 10.87 22.13
N SER A 44 -2.27 12.07 22.53
CA SER A 44 -1.73 13.08 21.61
C SER A 44 -0.47 12.58 20.87
N GLN A 45 0.43 11.88 21.57
CA GLN A 45 1.64 11.31 20.96
C GLN A 45 1.31 10.20 19.99
N VAL A 46 0.34 9.33 20.29
CA VAL A 46 -0.14 8.28 19.36
C VAL A 46 -0.73 8.92 18.10
N GLY A 47 -1.55 9.95 18.24
CA GLY A 47 -2.08 10.71 17.11
C GLY A 47 -0.96 11.34 16.26
N ALA A 48 0.03 11.95 16.89
CA ALA A 48 1.19 12.53 16.21
C ALA A 48 2.01 11.47 15.45
N MET A 49 2.17 10.26 16.02
CA MET A 49 2.83 9.12 15.34
C MET A 49 2.10 8.68 14.09
N GLY A 50 0.76 8.58 14.16
CA GLY A 50 -0.08 8.30 13.00
C GLY A 50 0.09 9.35 11.90
N GLY A 51 0.02 10.63 12.27
CA GLY A 51 0.24 11.76 11.35
C GLY A 51 1.63 11.74 10.70
N ALA A 52 2.68 11.54 11.49
CA ALA A 52 4.06 11.44 11.01
C ALA A 52 4.26 10.28 10.03
N PHE A 53 3.68 9.11 10.34
CA PHE A 53 3.72 7.95 9.45
C PHE A 53 3.08 8.28 8.09
N PHE A 54 1.86 8.79 8.08
CA PHE A 54 1.14 9.06 6.83
C PHE A 54 1.78 10.18 6.02
N LEU A 55 2.30 11.22 6.67
CA LEU A 55 3.02 12.30 6.02
C LEU A 55 4.29 11.77 5.34
N CYS A 56 5.15 11.06 6.09
CA CYS A 56 6.38 10.48 5.56
C CYS A 56 6.10 9.42 4.48
N TYR A 57 5.04 8.62 4.63
CA TYR A 57 4.60 7.66 3.64
C TYR A 57 4.13 8.35 2.35
N SER A 58 3.34 9.41 2.44
CA SER A 58 2.83 10.18 1.29
C SER A 58 3.97 10.81 0.49
N VAL A 59 4.85 11.57 1.16
CA VAL A 59 6.04 12.15 0.52
C VAL A 59 6.95 11.05 -0.03
N GLY A 60 7.11 9.99 0.74
CA GLY A 60 7.87 8.81 0.33
C GLY A 60 7.29 8.15 -0.92
N GLN A 61 5.98 8.03 -1.05
CA GLN A 61 5.33 7.46 -2.25
C GLN A 61 5.67 8.25 -3.51
N LEU A 62 5.69 9.59 -3.42
CA LEU A 62 6.07 10.43 -4.55
C LEU A 62 7.54 10.22 -4.92
N LEU A 63 8.46 10.33 -3.97
CA LEU A 63 9.90 10.20 -4.19
C LEU A 63 10.28 8.78 -4.62
N ASN A 64 9.84 7.78 -3.87
CA ASN A 64 10.15 6.37 -4.13
C ASN A 64 9.39 5.83 -5.35
N GLY A 65 8.28 6.45 -5.75
CA GLY A 65 7.63 6.20 -7.01
C GLY A 65 8.59 6.46 -8.18
N PHE A 66 9.21 7.63 -8.23
CA PHE A 66 10.21 7.96 -9.26
C PHE A 66 11.48 7.11 -9.15
N LEU A 67 12.01 6.95 -7.93
CA LEU A 67 13.19 6.12 -7.69
C LEU A 67 12.94 4.65 -8.06
N GLY A 68 11.73 4.16 -7.87
CA GLY A 68 11.32 2.79 -8.18
C GLY A 68 11.36 2.45 -9.67
N ASP A 69 11.31 3.44 -10.56
CA ASP A 69 11.52 3.23 -11.99
C ASP A 69 13.00 3.29 -12.40
N LEU A 70 13.85 3.88 -11.55
CA LEU A 70 15.29 4.03 -11.81
C LEU A 70 16.13 2.91 -11.20
N TYR A 71 15.76 2.48 -9.99
CA TYR A 71 16.52 1.48 -9.24
C TYR A 71 15.97 0.05 -9.41
N PRO A 72 16.79 -0.98 -9.24
CA PRO A 72 16.34 -2.36 -9.25
C PRO A 72 15.31 -2.63 -8.14
N PRO A 73 14.13 -3.22 -8.47
CA PRO A 73 13.09 -3.50 -7.48
C PRO A 73 13.59 -4.28 -6.28
N ARG A 74 14.47 -5.25 -6.50
CA ARG A 74 15.12 -6.04 -5.45
C ARG A 74 15.75 -5.14 -4.37
N ARG A 75 16.56 -4.14 -4.77
CA ARG A 75 17.26 -3.27 -3.82
C ARG A 75 16.28 -2.40 -3.05
N MET A 76 15.32 -1.79 -3.73
CA MET A 76 14.34 -0.92 -3.07
C MET A 76 13.47 -1.68 -2.08
N VAL A 77 12.91 -2.83 -2.48
CA VAL A 77 12.07 -3.64 -1.60
C VAL A 77 12.87 -4.17 -0.40
N THR A 78 14.10 -4.65 -0.62
CA THR A 78 14.97 -5.10 0.48
C THR A 78 15.27 -3.96 1.44
N THR A 79 15.69 -2.79 0.94
CA THR A 79 16.00 -1.62 1.79
C THR A 79 14.78 -1.17 2.58
N GLY A 80 13.60 -1.10 1.95
CA GLY A 80 12.36 -0.74 2.62
C GLY A 80 11.99 -1.72 3.75
N LEU A 81 12.10 -3.04 3.51
CA LEU A 81 11.84 -4.06 4.52
C LEU A 81 12.85 -4.00 5.68
N LEU A 82 14.14 -3.82 5.40
CA LEU A 82 15.17 -3.75 6.43
C LEU A 82 15.06 -2.48 7.27
N LEU A 83 14.72 -1.33 6.67
CA LEU A 83 14.46 -0.09 7.42
C LEU A 83 13.19 -0.21 8.27
N THR A 84 12.12 -0.84 7.73
CA THR A 84 10.91 -1.16 8.49
C THR A 84 11.23 -2.08 9.68
N ALA A 85 12.06 -3.10 9.46
CA ALA A 85 12.51 -4.01 10.50
C ALA A 85 13.29 -3.28 11.59
N LEU A 86 14.27 -2.48 11.19
CA LEU A 86 15.10 -1.70 12.12
C LEU A 86 14.24 -0.76 12.97
N GLY A 87 13.33 -0.01 12.35
CA GLY A 87 12.42 0.88 13.07
C GLY A 87 11.58 0.13 14.10
N ASN A 88 10.98 -1.01 13.71
CA ASN A 88 10.20 -1.83 14.64
C ASN A 88 11.04 -2.42 15.76
N ILE A 89 12.22 -2.98 15.47
CA ILE A 89 13.12 -3.55 16.50
C ILE A 89 13.53 -2.46 17.49
N LEU A 90 13.91 -1.27 17.03
CA LEU A 90 14.30 -0.16 17.91
C LEU A 90 13.13 0.32 18.78
N ILE A 91 11.90 0.38 18.27
CA ILE A 91 10.70 0.71 19.05
C ILE A 91 10.43 -0.37 20.11
N GLY A 92 10.72 -1.64 19.82
CA GLY A 92 10.58 -2.74 20.78
C GLY A 92 11.46 -2.59 22.03
N PHE A 93 12.49 -1.74 22.03
CA PHE A 93 13.24 -1.36 23.23
C PHE A 93 12.57 -0.25 24.06
N LEU A 94 11.41 0.22 23.66
CA LEU A 94 10.60 1.27 24.31
C LEU A 94 11.41 2.56 24.57
N PRO A 95 11.98 3.16 23.53
CA PRO A 95 12.69 4.42 23.69
C PRO A 95 11.70 5.57 24.01
N PRO A 96 12.19 6.77 24.42
CA PRO A 96 11.33 7.92 24.66
C PRO A 96 10.40 8.24 23.49
N ALA A 97 9.20 8.73 23.78
CA ALA A 97 8.12 8.96 22.79
C ALA A 97 8.57 9.78 21.56
N GLY A 98 9.45 10.78 21.73
CA GLY A 98 10.01 11.55 20.60
C GLY A 98 10.83 10.69 19.64
N VAL A 99 11.56 9.69 20.15
CA VAL A 99 12.31 8.75 19.32
C VAL A 99 11.36 7.79 18.60
N VAL A 100 10.32 7.31 19.30
CA VAL A 100 9.28 6.45 18.66
C VAL A 100 8.61 7.22 17.52
N LEU A 101 8.29 8.50 17.69
CA LEU A 101 7.71 9.37 16.66
C LEU A 101 8.60 9.39 15.38
N ILE A 102 9.89 9.64 15.57
CA ILE A 102 10.86 9.71 14.46
C ILE A 102 10.97 8.35 13.78
N LEU A 103 11.14 7.26 14.55
CA LEU A 103 11.25 5.91 14.03
C LEU A 103 9.98 5.48 13.26
N TRP A 104 8.80 5.90 13.74
CA TRP A 104 7.54 5.60 13.09
C TRP A 104 7.36 6.38 11.78
N GLY A 105 7.81 7.63 11.72
CA GLY A 105 7.91 8.40 10.48
C GLY A 105 8.86 7.75 9.47
N ILE A 106 10.05 7.30 9.91
CA ILE A 106 11.01 6.56 9.08
C ILE A 106 10.38 5.25 8.57
N ASN A 107 9.63 4.54 9.43
CA ASN A 107 8.91 3.33 9.03
C ASN A 107 7.89 3.64 7.90
N GLY A 108 7.15 4.75 7.98
CA GLY A 108 6.25 5.19 6.92
C GLY A 108 6.99 5.43 5.60
N PHE A 109 8.11 6.18 5.64
CA PHE A 109 8.94 6.40 4.46
C PHE A 109 9.50 5.09 3.89
N ALA A 110 10.00 4.19 4.73
CA ALA A 110 10.56 2.89 4.34
C ALA A 110 9.52 2.02 3.62
N GLN A 111 8.30 1.96 4.14
CA GLN A 111 7.21 1.17 3.55
C GLN A 111 6.77 1.70 2.18
N SER A 112 6.93 3.00 1.90
CA SER A 112 6.66 3.56 0.57
C SER A 112 7.58 3.04 -0.54
N MET A 113 8.73 2.46 -0.17
CA MET A 113 9.70 1.87 -1.11
C MET A 113 9.26 0.53 -1.71
N LEU A 114 8.11 -0.04 -1.30
CA LEU A 114 7.75 -1.41 -1.67
C LEU A 114 6.76 -1.49 -2.83
N TRP A 115 5.61 -0.82 -2.73
CA TRP A 115 4.48 -1.08 -3.63
C TRP A 115 4.79 -0.81 -5.10
N GLY A 116 5.30 0.37 -5.43
CA GLY A 116 5.64 0.76 -6.80
C GLY A 116 6.65 -0.19 -7.45
N PRO A 117 7.82 -0.44 -6.82
CA PRO A 117 8.81 -1.39 -7.34
C PRO A 117 8.30 -2.82 -7.45
N LEU A 118 7.49 -3.33 -6.51
CA LEU A 118 6.87 -4.66 -6.59
C LEU A 118 5.92 -4.75 -7.78
N LEU A 119 5.05 -3.77 -7.94
CA LEU A 119 4.10 -3.74 -9.05
C LEU A 119 4.81 -3.66 -10.40
N ARG A 120 5.86 -2.85 -10.51
CA ARG A 120 6.72 -2.79 -11.69
C ARG A 120 7.38 -4.14 -11.99
N ALA A 121 7.90 -4.83 -10.97
CA ALA A 121 8.53 -6.13 -11.12
C ALA A 121 7.54 -7.20 -11.59
N LEU A 122 6.32 -7.20 -11.04
CA LEU A 122 5.24 -8.09 -11.47
C LEU A 122 4.80 -7.79 -12.90
N ALA A 123 4.62 -6.52 -13.26
CA ALA A 123 4.25 -6.12 -14.61
C ALA A 123 5.29 -6.58 -15.65
N ALA A 124 6.58 -6.55 -15.32
CA ALA A 124 7.65 -7.08 -16.17
C ALA A 124 7.66 -8.60 -16.25
N ARG A 125 7.27 -9.32 -15.20
CA ARG A 125 7.30 -10.79 -15.12
C ARG A 125 6.06 -11.45 -15.73
N PHE A 126 4.92 -10.74 -15.72
CA PHE A 126 3.63 -11.21 -16.20
C PHE A 126 3.08 -10.25 -17.28
N PRO A 127 3.61 -10.30 -18.51
CA PRO A 127 3.16 -9.41 -19.59
C PRO A 127 1.75 -9.75 -20.09
N GLY A 128 1.10 -8.80 -20.74
CA GLY A 128 -0.19 -8.96 -21.39
C GLY A 128 -1.39 -8.96 -20.43
N ASN A 129 -2.43 -9.69 -20.75
CA ASN A 129 -3.73 -9.67 -20.05
C ASN A 129 -3.67 -10.11 -18.59
N LYS A 130 -2.60 -10.83 -18.19
CA LYS A 130 -2.42 -11.31 -16.82
C LYS A 130 -1.89 -10.23 -15.86
N GLN A 131 -1.38 -9.10 -16.35
CA GLN A 131 -0.84 -8.04 -15.48
C GLN A 131 -1.88 -7.50 -14.49
N ALA A 132 -3.06 -7.15 -14.99
CA ALA A 132 -4.15 -6.60 -14.17
C ALA A 132 -4.64 -7.63 -13.13
N GLU A 133 -4.79 -8.87 -13.52
CA GLU A 133 -5.21 -9.96 -12.63
C GLU A 133 -4.18 -10.19 -11.51
N ILE A 134 -2.91 -10.32 -11.86
CA ILE A 134 -1.83 -10.53 -10.89
C ILE A 134 -1.66 -9.32 -9.96
N ALA A 135 -1.76 -8.10 -10.48
CA ALA A 135 -1.72 -6.89 -9.68
C ALA A 135 -2.89 -6.83 -8.67
N SER A 136 -4.09 -7.18 -9.11
CA SER A 136 -5.27 -7.22 -8.23
C SER A 136 -5.16 -8.33 -7.18
N CYS A 137 -4.62 -9.50 -7.53
CA CYS A 137 -4.35 -10.56 -6.56
C CYS A 137 -3.29 -10.13 -5.52
N LEU A 138 -2.26 -9.37 -5.92
CA LEU A 138 -1.26 -8.89 -4.98
C LEU A 138 -1.86 -7.97 -3.90
N VAL A 139 -2.87 -7.15 -4.25
CA VAL A 139 -3.52 -6.25 -3.29
C VAL A 139 -4.15 -6.99 -2.11
N SER A 140 -4.59 -8.24 -2.29
CA SER A 140 -5.16 -9.03 -1.19
C SER A 140 -4.15 -9.29 -0.06
N SER A 141 -2.84 -9.21 -0.35
CA SER A 141 -1.79 -9.30 0.67
C SER A 141 -1.88 -8.22 1.74
N VAL A 142 -2.49 -7.08 1.42
CA VAL A 142 -2.81 -6.02 2.39
C VAL A 142 -3.75 -6.54 3.47
N GLY A 143 -4.85 -7.17 3.07
CA GLY A 143 -5.83 -7.71 4.02
C GLY A 143 -5.26 -8.86 4.84
N VAL A 144 -4.56 -9.79 4.18
CA VAL A 144 -3.90 -10.92 4.89
C VAL A 144 -2.84 -10.40 5.86
N GLY A 145 -1.99 -9.47 5.43
CA GLY A 145 -0.98 -8.84 6.29
C GLY A 145 -1.60 -8.08 7.46
N SER A 146 -2.75 -7.41 7.25
CA SER A 146 -3.48 -6.71 8.30
C SER A 146 -4.01 -7.67 9.38
N VAL A 147 -4.68 -8.74 8.96
CA VAL A 147 -5.20 -9.76 9.88
C VAL A 147 -4.06 -10.42 10.67
N LEU A 148 -3.01 -10.85 9.98
CA LEU A 148 -1.84 -11.44 10.63
C LEU A 148 -1.15 -10.46 11.59
N GLY A 149 -1.04 -9.18 11.21
CA GLY A 149 -0.44 -8.15 12.05
C GLY A 149 -1.21 -7.94 13.35
N ILE A 150 -2.54 -7.87 13.28
CA ILE A 150 -3.42 -7.77 14.46
C ILE A 150 -3.24 -9.02 15.33
N LEU A 151 -3.36 -10.21 14.76
CA LEU A 151 -3.25 -11.47 15.51
C LEU A 151 -1.89 -11.63 16.20
N ILE A 152 -0.79 -11.36 15.49
CA ILE A 152 0.57 -11.44 16.02
C ILE A 152 0.77 -10.43 17.15
N ALA A 153 0.35 -9.17 16.96
CA ALA A 153 0.49 -8.13 17.98
C ALA A 153 -0.35 -8.45 19.23
N THR A 154 -1.61 -8.87 19.05
CA THR A 154 -2.49 -9.27 20.16
C THR A 154 -1.92 -10.45 20.93
N ALA A 155 -1.49 -11.52 20.25
CA ALA A 155 -0.89 -12.68 20.89
C ALA A 155 0.42 -12.29 21.62
N ALA A 156 1.27 -11.47 21.00
CA ALA A 156 2.52 -11.01 21.61
C ALA A 156 2.26 -10.27 22.94
N ILE A 157 1.28 -9.39 22.98
CA ILE A 157 0.93 -8.62 24.19
C ILE A 157 0.32 -9.54 25.26
N SER A 158 -0.56 -10.47 24.87
CA SER A 158 -1.25 -11.37 25.81
C SER A 158 -0.32 -12.36 26.51
N PHE A 159 0.74 -12.79 25.83
CA PHE A 159 1.63 -13.85 26.35
C PHE A 159 2.96 -13.34 26.91
N GLN A 160 3.38 -12.12 26.57
CA GLN A 160 4.72 -11.65 26.86
C GLN A 160 4.73 -10.21 27.43
N ASP A 161 4.94 -9.24 26.55
CA ASP A 161 5.11 -7.83 26.85
C ASP A 161 4.80 -7.04 25.58
N VAL A 162 4.39 -5.79 25.71
CA VAL A 162 4.14 -4.85 24.60
C VAL A 162 5.34 -4.71 23.63
N ARG A 163 6.54 -4.95 24.12
CA ARG A 163 7.79 -4.97 23.32
C ARG A 163 7.73 -5.96 22.17
N PHE A 164 7.16 -7.14 22.42
CA PHE A 164 7.07 -8.20 21.40
C PHE A 164 6.10 -7.86 20.27
N ALA A 165 5.15 -6.95 20.49
CA ALA A 165 4.31 -6.41 19.43
C ALA A 165 5.13 -5.67 18.34
N PHE A 166 6.35 -5.26 18.64
CA PHE A 166 7.27 -4.63 17.68
C PHE A 166 8.42 -5.57 17.27
N LEU A 167 8.98 -6.31 18.21
CA LEU A 167 10.13 -7.19 17.93
C LEU A 167 9.77 -8.33 16.97
N LEU A 168 8.60 -8.96 17.11
CA LEU A 168 8.18 -10.05 16.22
C LEU A 168 7.92 -9.56 14.79
N PRO A 169 7.14 -8.50 14.54
CA PRO A 169 7.02 -7.93 13.20
C PRO A 169 8.35 -7.47 12.62
N GLY A 170 9.24 -6.91 13.45
CA GLY A 170 10.58 -6.53 13.04
C GLY A 170 11.40 -7.73 12.54
N LEU A 171 11.39 -8.85 13.27
CA LEU A 171 12.07 -10.08 12.88
C LEU A 171 11.48 -10.66 11.58
N ILE A 172 10.15 -10.69 11.45
CA ILE A 172 9.47 -11.13 10.23
C ILE A 172 9.91 -10.27 9.03
N ALA A 173 10.02 -8.96 9.22
CA ALA A 173 10.47 -8.05 8.16
C ALA A 173 11.96 -8.26 7.80
N VAL A 174 12.83 -8.60 8.76
CA VAL A 174 14.23 -9.01 8.47
C VAL A 174 14.25 -10.24 7.59
N LEU A 175 13.50 -11.29 7.97
CA LEU A 175 13.44 -12.55 7.21
C LEU A 175 12.90 -12.32 5.79
N ALA A 176 11.82 -11.51 5.65
CA ALA A 176 11.28 -11.14 4.37
C ALA A 176 12.28 -10.33 3.51
N GLY A 177 12.97 -9.37 4.12
CA GLY A 177 14.03 -8.59 3.45
C GLY A 177 15.18 -9.45 2.97
N GLY A 178 15.63 -10.39 3.81
CA GLY A 178 16.64 -11.40 3.45
C GLY A 178 16.16 -12.29 2.29
N ALA A 179 14.94 -12.82 2.36
CA ALA A 179 14.38 -13.63 1.29
C ALA A 179 14.30 -12.86 -0.04
N VAL A 180 13.87 -11.61 -0.01
CA VAL A 180 13.87 -10.73 -1.20
C VAL A 180 15.30 -10.49 -1.69
N PHE A 181 16.23 -10.23 -0.79
CA PHE A 181 17.62 -9.99 -1.16
C PHE A 181 18.25 -11.19 -1.87
N PHE A 182 18.02 -12.40 -1.43
CA PHE A 182 18.63 -13.59 -2.02
C PHE A 182 17.87 -14.08 -3.25
N PHE A 183 16.54 -14.06 -3.26
CA PHE A 183 15.75 -14.76 -4.26
C PHE A 183 15.06 -13.86 -5.28
N PHE A 184 14.88 -12.55 -5.01
CA PHE A 184 14.12 -11.65 -5.88
C PHE A 184 14.97 -11.15 -7.06
N HIS A 185 15.03 -11.94 -8.13
CA HIS A 185 15.75 -11.57 -9.35
C HIS A 185 14.75 -11.21 -10.45
N VAL A 186 14.73 -9.94 -10.83
CA VAL A 186 13.97 -9.46 -11.99
C VAL A 186 14.95 -9.22 -13.12
N PRO A 187 14.76 -9.84 -14.30
CA PRO A 187 15.51 -9.47 -15.49
C PRO A 187 15.27 -7.98 -15.75
N CYS A 188 16.32 -7.20 -15.81
CA CYS A 188 16.21 -5.77 -16.08
C CYS A 188 15.76 -5.58 -17.54
N PRO A 189 14.56 -5.03 -17.83
CA PRO A 189 14.15 -4.79 -19.21
C PRO A 189 14.92 -3.64 -19.88
N CYS A 190 15.87 -3.02 -19.20
CA CYS A 190 16.69 -1.91 -19.67
C CYS A 190 17.80 -2.33 -20.68
N GLY A 191 17.57 -3.39 -21.48
CA GLY A 191 18.57 -3.89 -22.41
C GLY A 191 18.10 -4.22 -23.82
N ARG A 192 16.82 -3.99 -24.14
CA ARG A 192 16.32 -4.18 -25.53
C ARG A 192 15.53 -2.96 -25.99
N THR A 193 16.21 -1.86 -26.23
CA THR A 193 15.81 -0.92 -27.27
C THR A 193 16.65 -1.26 -28.49
N ASP A 194 15.97 -1.55 -29.57
CA ASP A 194 16.46 -1.76 -30.92
C ASP A 194 17.79 -1.04 -31.19
N ARG A 195 18.90 -1.78 -31.12
CA ARG A 195 20.12 -1.39 -31.81
C ARG A 195 20.01 -1.96 -33.21
N PRO A 196 20.14 -1.15 -34.26
CA PRO A 196 20.37 -1.69 -35.56
C PRO A 196 21.65 -2.53 -35.52
N SER A 197 21.56 -3.70 -36.10
CA SER A 197 22.64 -4.68 -36.25
C SER A 197 23.84 -4.02 -36.92
N GLY A 198 24.92 -3.76 -36.17
CA GLY A 198 26.16 -3.26 -36.73
C GLY A 198 27.00 -2.47 -35.73
N SER A 199 27.59 -3.14 -34.75
CA SER A 199 28.93 -2.84 -34.20
C SER A 199 29.24 -3.79 -33.04
N HIS A 200 30.14 -4.74 -33.29
CA HIS A 200 30.80 -5.54 -32.28
C HIS A 200 31.69 -4.65 -31.41
N SER A 201 31.30 -4.33 -30.22
CA SER A 201 32.20 -3.98 -29.15
C SER A 201 31.76 -4.66 -27.86
N ALA A 202 32.48 -5.69 -27.47
CA ALA A 202 32.32 -6.45 -26.24
C ALA A 202 32.56 -5.53 -25.04
N SER A 203 31.46 -5.11 -24.38
CA SER A 203 31.55 -4.37 -23.13
C SER A 203 31.55 -5.38 -21.98
N ARG A 204 32.65 -5.40 -21.22
CA ARG A 204 32.89 -6.24 -20.04
C ARG A 204 31.73 -6.15 -19.02
N PRO A 205 31.27 -7.29 -18.45
CA PRO A 205 30.32 -7.27 -17.33
C PRO A 205 31.08 -6.93 -16.05
N GLY A 206 30.87 -5.73 -15.49
CA GLY A 206 31.48 -5.36 -14.22
C GLY A 206 31.59 -3.87 -13.90
N ALA A 207 31.30 -2.99 -14.80
CA ALA A 207 31.42 -1.56 -14.51
C ALA A 207 30.22 -1.07 -13.66
N HIS A 208 30.48 -0.63 -12.42
CA HIS A 208 29.59 0.20 -11.62
C HIS A 208 29.30 1.49 -12.41
N ARG A 209 28.26 1.48 -13.25
CA ARG A 209 27.80 2.72 -13.90
C ARG A 209 27.41 3.70 -12.82
N SER A 210 28.02 4.87 -12.80
CA SER A 210 27.76 5.95 -11.85
C SER A 210 26.26 6.32 -11.86
N ILE A 211 25.75 6.79 -10.73
CA ILE A 211 24.36 7.30 -10.60
C ILE A 211 24.09 8.34 -11.71
N ARG A 212 25.08 9.17 -12.03
CA ARG A 212 25.01 10.18 -13.10
C ARG A 212 24.80 9.57 -14.50
N ALA A 213 25.47 8.46 -14.81
CA ALA A 213 25.28 7.74 -16.08
C ALA A 213 23.92 7.03 -16.13
N ARG A 214 23.41 6.59 -14.99
CA ARG A 214 22.04 6.03 -14.90
C ARG A 214 20.96 7.09 -15.00
N LEU A 215 21.21 8.30 -14.49
CA LEU A 215 20.32 9.46 -14.64
C LEU A 215 20.36 10.02 -16.07
N SER A 216 21.48 9.93 -16.79
CA SER A 216 21.58 10.34 -18.18
C SER A 216 21.05 9.30 -19.17
N ASP A 217 21.28 8.00 -18.91
CA ASP A 217 20.75 6.89 -19.75
C ASP A 217 19.28 6.54 -19.41
N ALA A 218 18.90 6.68 -18.15
CA ALA A 218 17.50 6.70 -17.71
C ALA A 218 16.87 8.05 -18.04
N GLY A 219 17.60 8.88 -18.82
CA GLY A 219 17.21 10.22 -19.13
C GLY A 219 15.73 10.39 -19.01
N PHE A 220 15.30 11.40 -18.29
CA PHE A 220 13.92 11.86 -18.30
C PHE A 220 13.50 11.91 -19.78
N SER A 221 13.34 10.68 -20.32
CA SER A 221 13.04 10.48 -21.72
C SER A 221 11.80 11.29 -21.95
N ARG A 222 11.81 12.16 -22.94
CA ARG A 222 10.65 12.97 -23.35
C ARG A 222 9.37 12.14 -23.37
N ARG A 223 9.51 10.84 -23.66
CA ARG A 223 8.43 9.84 -23.62
C ARG A 223 7.92 9.56 -22.20
N ARG A 224 8.81 9.46 -21.19
CA ARG A 224 8.41 9.25 -19.77
C ARG A 224 7.74 10.48 -19.22
N PHE A 225 8.31 11.65 -19.45
CA PHE A 225 7.71 12.92 -19.03
C PHE A 225 6.33 13.12 -19.67
N SER A 226 6.21 12.90 -20.98
CA SER A 226 4.93 12.98 -21.69
C SER A 226 3.90 11.98 -21.16
N ALA A 227 4.34 10.76 -20.75
CA ALA A 227 3.45 9.76 -20.15
C ALA A 227 2.94 10.20 -18.77
N LEU A 228 3.82 10.78 -17.93
CA LEU A 228 3.46 11.28 -16.60
C LEU A 228 2.61 12.56 -16.65
N CYS A 229 2.81 13.41 -17.65
CA CYS A 229 1.99 14.59 -17.90
C CYS A 229 0.80 14.32 -18.84
N SER A 230 0.46 13.04 -19.06
CA SER A 230 -0.68 12.70 -19.91
C SER A 230 -1.99 13.22 -19.31
N PRO A 231 -2.90 13.82 -20.12
CA PRO A 231 -4.19 14.31 -19.62
C PRO A 231 -4.98 13.21 -18.88
N ARG A 232 -4.86 11.96 -19.33
CA ARG A 232 -5.53 10.82 -18.71
C ARG A 232 -5.07 10.58 -17.27
N LEU A 233 -3.77 10.70 -17.00
CA LEU A 233 -3.23 10.55 -15.64
C LEU A 233 -3.60 11.75 -14.79
N MET A 234 -3.46 12.96 -15.31
CA MET A 234 -3.76 14.20 -14.57
C MET A 234 -5.23 14.27 -14.14
N ILE A 235 -6.16 13.92 -15.03
CA ILE A 235 -7.59 13.85 -14.71
C ILE A 235 -7.88 12.82 -13.62
N LEU A 236 -7.16 11.69 -13.58
CA LEU A 236 -7.37 10.65 -12.58
C LEU A 236 -6.79 10.99 -11.19
N LEU A 237 -5.90 11.97 -11.06
CA LEU A 237 -5.40 12.41 -9.76
C LEU A 237 -6.51 13.02 -8.90
N LEU A 238 -7.45 13.74 -9.50
CA LEU A 238 -8.58 14.35 -8.76
C LEU A 238 -9.53 13.28 -8.16
N PRO A 239 -10.06 12.31 -8.93
CA PRO A 239 -10.79 11.18 -8.36
C PRO A 239 -9.99 10.36 -7.34
N ALA A 240 -8.67 10.21 -7.52
CA ALA A 240 -7.81 9.54 -6.55
C ALA A 240 -7.75 10.31 -5.22
N MET A 241 -7.73 11.63 -5.25
CA MET A 241 -7.79 12.47 -4.06
C MET A 241 -9.13 12.31 -3.33
N PHE A 242 -10.26 12.39 -4.03
CA PHE A 242 -11.58 12.13 -3.43
C PHE A 242 -11.75 10.72 -2.91
N HIS A 243 -11.16 9.73 -3.62
CA HIS A 243 -11.10 8.35 -3.13
C HIS A 243 -10.38 8.27 -1.78
N GLY A 244 -9.28 9.02 -1.59
CA GLY A 244 -8.56 9.10 -0.32
C GLY A 244 -9.41 9.66 0.81
N VAL A 245 -10.15 10.75 0.54
CA VAL A 245 -11.11 11.32 1.49
C VAL A 245 -12.11 10.25 1.97
N LEU A 246 -12.77 9.58 1.04
CA LEU A 246 -13.79 8.57 1.38
C LEU A 246 -13.20 7.38 2.15
N LYS A 247 -12.06 6.85 1.68
CA LYS A 247 -11.44 5.64 2.23
C LYS A 247 -11.00 5.83 3.68
N ASP A 248 -10.33 6.92 3.98
CA ASP A 248 -9.73 7.11 5.29
C ASP A 248 -10.76 7.64 6.30
N ASN A 249 -11.69 8.50 5.88
CA ASN A 249 -12.80 8.94 6.73
C ASN A 249 -13.75 7.80 7.12
N LEU A 250 -14.06 6.90 6.20
CA LEU A 250 -14.88 5.74 6.52
C LEU A 250 -14.28 4.92 7.67
N ASN A 251 -12.97 4.71 7.64
CA ASN A 251 -12.29 3.96 8.70
C ASN A 251 -12.16 4.75 10.01
N LEU A 252 -12.07 6.08 9.93
CA LEU A 252 -11.88 6.93 11.11
C LEU A 252 -13.21 7.18 11.84
N TRP A 253 -14.27 7.49 11.09
CA TRP A 253 -15.52 8.00 11.65
C TRP A 253 -16.64 6.97 11.78
N ALA A 254 -16.51 5.77 11.23
CA ALA A 254 -17.58 4.76 11.32
C ALA A 254 -17.94 4.42 12.75
N ALA A 255 -16.96 4.30 13.65
CA ALA A 255 -17.20 4.00 15.06
C ALA A 255 -17.96 5.13 15.74
N SER A 256 -17.53 6.39 15.56
CA SER A 256 -18.20 7.56 16.13
C SER A 256 -19.62 7.71 15.59
N TYR A 257 -19.81 7.49 14.26
CA TYR A 257 -21.14 7.53 13.65
C TYR A 257 -22.13 6.57 14.33
N PHE A 258 -21.71 5.31 14.57
CA PHE A 258 -22.59 4.35 15.27
C PHE A 258 -22.81 4.72 16.73
N ALA A 259 -21.77 5.21 17.43
CA ALA A 259 -21.88 5.62 18.83
C ALA A 259 -22.84 6.81 18.99
N ASP A 260 -22.67 7.84 18.15
CA ASP A 260 -23.41 9.10 18.27
C ASP A 260 -24.85 8.95 17.77
N THR A 261 -25.05 8.22 16.65
CA THR A 261 -26.39 8.10 16.03
C THR A 261 -27.30 7.08 16.74
N TYR A 262 -26.73 5.97 17.22
CA TYR A 262 -27.52 4.88 17.78
C TYR A 262 -27.27 4.66 19.29
N SER A 263 -26.44 5.48 19.93
CA SER A 263 -26.12 5.39 21.38
C SER A 263 -25.72 3.97 21.83
N LEU A 264 -24.96 3.26 20.99
CA LEU A 264 -24.57 1.87 21.23
C LEU A 264 -23.44 1.75 22.26
N PRO A 265 -23.51 0.74 23.15
CA PRO A 265 -22.40 0.42 24.03
C PRO A 265 -21.19 -0.10 23.21
N LEU A 266 -19.97 0.18 23.70
CA LEU A 266 -18.71 -0.15 23.01
C LEU A 266 -18.61 -1.63 22.59
N ALA A 267 -19.18 -2.54 23.36
CA ALA A 267 -19.13 -3.97 23.08
C ALA A 267 -19.90 -4.35 21.81
N GLU A 268 -21.08 -3.76 21.60
CA GLU A 268 -21.90 -4.00 20.40
C GLU A 268 -21.33 -3.26 19.19
N LEU A 269 -20.81 -2.04 19.39
CA LEU A 269 -20.15 -1.23 18.39
C LEU A 269 -19.03 -1.99 17.68
N SER A 270 -18.25 -2.76 18.42
CA SER A 270 -17.11 -3.54 17.90
C SER A 270 -17.50 -4.49 16.77
N PHE A 271 -18.70 -5.10 16.85
CA PHE A 271 -19.19 -6.03 15.83
C PHE A 271 -19.43 -5.32 14.48
N TYR A 272 -20.07 -4.15 14.49
CA TYR A 272 -20.38 -3.39 13.27
C TYR A 272 -19.11 -2.77 12.65
N VAL A 273 -18.21 -2.27 13.48
CA VAL A 273 -16.93 -1.70 13.02
C VAL A 273 -16.03 -2.80 12.42
N LEU A 274 -16.07 -4.03 12.96
CA LEU A 274 -15.29 -5.15 12.42
C LEU A 274 -15.79 -5.60 11.03
N ALA A 275 -17.05 -5.39 10.70
CA ALA A 275 -17.57 -5.70 9.37
C ALA A 275 -16.87 -4.90 8.26
N ILE A 276 -16.48 -3.66 8.52
CA ILE A 276 -15.84 -2.77 7.54
C ILE A 276 -14.52 -3.34 6.99
N PRO A 277 -13.51 -3.71 7.80
CA PRO A 277 -12.28 -4.30 7.27
C PRO A 277 -12.50 -5.66 6.61
N ILE A 278 -13.46 -6.46 7.07
CA ILE A 278 -13.82 -7.75 6.45
C ILE A 278 -14.37 -7.50 5.03
N LEU A 279 -15.33 -6.59 4.88
CA LEU A 279 -15.92 -6.27 3.58
C LEU A 279 -14.91 -5.56 2.65
N THR A 280 -14.01 -4.75 3.20
CA THR A 280 -12.88 -4.17 2.46
C THR A 280 -11.97 -5.28 1.88
N LEU A 281 -11.67 -6.32 2.65
CA LEU A 281 -10.90 -7.46 2.17
C LEU A 281 -11.67 -8.25 1.09
N LEU A 282 -12.96 -8.52 1.33
CA LEU A 282 -13.81 -9.20 0.34
C LEU A 282 -13.88 -8.43 -0.98
N GLY A 283 -14.03 -7.10 -0.96
CA GLY A 283 -14.00 -6.27 -2.15
C GLY A 283 -12.72 -6.45 -2.99
N ARG A 284 -11.56 -6.56 -2.33
CA ARG A 284 -10.28 -6.83 -3.01
C ARG A 284 -10.21 -8.23 -3.60
N LEU A 285 -10.73 -9.23 -2.88
CA LEU A 285 -10.73 -10.63 -3.35
C LEU A 285 -11.69 -10.83 -4.53
N VAL A 286 -12.82 -10.14 -4.53
CA VAL A 286 -13.82 -10.21 -5.62
C VAL A 286 -13.39 -9.42 -6.86
N TYR A 287 -12.49 -8.44 -6.72
CA TYR A 287 -12.07 -7.58 -7.83
C TYR A 287 -11.61 -8.33 -9.11
N PRO A 288 -10.77 -9.37 -9.07
CA PRO A 288 -10.38 -10.10 -10.28
C PRO A 288 -11.58 -10.72 -11.02
N PHE A 289 -12.59 -11.17 -10.28
CA PHE A 289 -13.82 -11.70 -10.85
C PHE A 289 -14.63 -10.56 -11.52
N LEU A 290 -14.82 -9.42 -10.86
CA LEU A 290 -15.48 -8.25 -11.41
C LEU A 290 -14.76 -7.75 -12.68
N LEU A 291 -13.44 -7.74 -12.67
CA LEU A 291 -12.64 -7.33 -13.82
C LEU A 291 -12.87 -8.26 -15.02
N ARG A 292 -12.97 -9.56 -14.80
CA ARG A 292 -13.30 -10.54 -15.86
C ARG A 292 -14.73 -10.34 -16.38
N LEU A 293 -15.70 -10.12 -15.49
CA LEU A 293 -17.09 -9.86 -15.84
C LEU A 293 -17.24 -8.59 -16.71
N CYS A 294 -16.41 -7.57 -16.44
CA CYS A 294 -16.36 -6.34 -17.21
C CYS A 294 -15.39 -6.39 -18.41
N ASN A 295 -15.04 -7.59 -18.92
CA ASN A 295 -14.15 -7.77 -20.07
C ASN A 295 -12.78 -7.06 -19.93
N GLY A 296 -12.20 -7.04 -18.74
CA GLY A 296 -10.92 -6.40 -18.44
C GLY A 296 -10.95 -4.87 -18.43
N ARG A 297 -12.14 -4.26 -18.39
CA ARG A 297 -12.32 -2.80 -18.36
C ARG A 297 -12.39 -2.29 -16.92
N GLU A 298 -11.27 -1.88 -16.34
CA GLU A 298 -11.22 -1.41 -14.95
C GLU A 298 -12.04 -0.14 -14.69
N HIS A 299 -12.20 0.73 -15.69
CA HIS A 299 -13.06 1.93 -15.57
C HIS A 299 -14.53 1.56 -15.37
N THR A 300 -15.03 0.53 -16.07
CA THR A 300 -16.39 0.01 -15.91
C THR A 300 -16.58 -0.54 -14.48
N VAL A 301 -15.61 -1.32 -13.98
CA VAL A 301 -15.64 -1.83 -12.60
C VAL A 301 -15.70 -0.66 -11.60
N SER A 302 -14.88 0.36 -11.81
CA SER A 302 -14.84 1.55 -10.92
C SER A 302 -16.15 2.33 -10.95
N ILE A 303 -16.77 2.50 -12.13
CA ILE A 303 -18.08 3.19 -12.27
C ILE A 303 -19.14 2.44 -11.47
N HIS A 304 -19.26 1.11 -11.63
CA HIS A 304 -20.24 0.32 -10.88
C HIS A 304 -19.99 0.41 -9.36
N ALA A 305 -18.73 0.32 -8.93
CA ALA A 305 -18.40 0.43 -7.51
C ALA A 305 -18.73 1.82 -6.94
N LEU A 306 -18.44 2.89 -7.67
CA LEU A 306 -18.82 4.25 -7.27
C LEU A 306 -20.34 4.46 -7.28
N SER A 307 -21.09 3.85 -8.22
CA SER A 307 -22.54 3.87 -8.23
C SER A 307 -23.12 3.19 -6.99
N VAL A 308 -22.58 2.02 -6.59
CA VAL A 308 -22.97 1.37 -5.33
C VAL A 308 -22.67 2.27 -4.14
N THR A 309 -21.49 2.91 -4.10
CA THR A 309 -21.16 3.88 -3.04
C THR A 309 -22.16 5.01 -2.97
N ALA A 310 -22.51 5.65 -4.10
CA ALA A 310 -23.47 6.74 -4.16
C ALA A 310 -24.86 6.31 -3.71
N LEU A 311 -25.35 5.16 -4.16
CA LEU A 311 -26.63 4.60 -3.76
C LEU A 311 -26.71 4.31 -2.24
N CYS A 312 -25.65 3.79 -1.65
CA CYS A 312 -25.58 3.53 -0.23
C CYS A 312 -25.42 4.80 0.62
N LEU A 313 -24.87 5.89 0.06
CA LEU A 313 -24.75 7.16 0.77
C LEU A 313 -26.11 7.90 0.86
N ILE A 314 -26.98 7.75 -0.13
CA ILE A 314 -28.28 8.46 -0.16
C ILE A 314 -29.07 8.23 1.13
N PRO A 315 -29.40 6.99 1.56
CA PRO A 315 -30.15 6.79 2.79
C PRO A 315 -29.41 7.31 4.03
N LEU A 316 -28.09 7.17 4.09
CA LEU A 316 -27.29 7.67 5.22
C LEU A 316 -27.31 9.20 5.33
N CYS A 317 -27.41 9.92 4.22
CA CYS A 317 -27.52 11.38 4.19
C CYS A 317 -28.95 11.89 4.48
N LEU A 318 -29.97 11.10 4.18
CA LEU A 318 -31.36 11.49 4.42
C LEU A 318 -31.76 11.39 5.91
N GLY A 319 -30.97 10.67 6.73
CA GLY A 319 -31.28 10.43 8.14
C GLY A 319 -32.31 9.33 8.35
N ASP A 320 -32.67 9.07 9.61
CA ASP A 320 -33.70 8.09 10.02
C ASP A 320 -33.53 6.64 9.50
N VAL A 321 -32.28 6.25 9.24
CA VAL A 321 -31.96 4.86 8.84
C VAL A 321 -31.82 3.97 10.06
N ALA A 322 -32.52 2.85 10.08
CA ALA A 322 -32.32 1.86 11.15
C ALA A 322 -30.88 1.34 11.15
N MET A 323 -30.37 0.94 12.32
CA MET A 323 -28.98 0.55 12.56
C MET A 323 -28.46 -0.53 11.59
N LEU A 324 -29.23 -1.60 11.37
CA LEU A 324 -28.79 -2.70 10.51
C LEU A 324 -28.64 -2.29 9.05
N PRO A 325 -29.61 -1.58 8.39
CA PRO A 325 -29.41 -1.01 7.06
C PRO A 325 -28.21 -0.05 6.98
N ALA A 326 -27.99 0.78 8.00
CA ALA A 326 -26.84 1.68 8.02
C ALA A 326 -25.50 0.90 8.05
N ALA A 327 -25.40 -0.15 8.87
CA ALA A 327 -24.24 -1.02 8.92
C ALA A 327 -23.99 -1.73 7.58
N VAL A 328 -25.05 -2.20 6.92
CA VAL A 328 -24.97 -2.81 5.59
C VAL A 328 -24.48 -1.78 4.56
N CYS A 329 -25.06 -0.57 4.55
CA CYS A 329 -24.62 0.51 3.63
C CYS A 329 -23.14 0.86 3.83
N LEU A 330 -22.69 1.10 5.06
CA LEU A 330 -21.28 1.43 5.35
C LEU A 330 -20.34 0.29 4.95
N SER A 331 -20.74 -0.95 5.19
CA SER A 331 -19.99 -2.13 4.80
C SER A 331 -19.87 -2.28 3.27
N LEU A 332 -20.96 -2.04 2.54
CA LEU A 332 -20.96 -2.05 1.07
C LEU A 332 -20.12 -0.92 0.49
N ILE A 333 -20.18 0.28 1.09
CA ILE A 333 -19.31 1.41 0.74
C ILE A 333 -17.84 1.01 0.93
N ALA A 334 -17.48 0.38 2.04
CA ALA A 334 -16.12 -0.08 2.30
C ALA A 334 -15.63 -1.07 1.24
N ALA A 335 -16.47 -2.05 0.88
CA ALA A 335 -16.18 -3.00 -0.18
C ALA A 335 -16.02 -2.30 -1.54
N ALA A 336 -16.94 -1.43 -1.91
CA ALA A 336 -16.91 -0.69 -3.17
C ALA A 336 -15.69 0.24 -3.28
N ILE A 337 -15.37 0.99 -2.22
CA ILE A 337 -14.18 1.83 -2.16
C ILE A 337 -12.90 0.98 -2.30
N SER A 338 -12.85 -0.23 -1.74
CA SER A 338 -11.70 -1.13 -1.89
C SER A 338 -11.53 -1.64 -3.33
N VAL A 339 -12.64 -1.85 -4.04
CA VAL A 339 -12.65 -2.17 -5.48
C VAL A 339 -12.06 -1.01 -6.29
N VAL A 340 -12.50 0.24 -6.04
CA VAL A 340 -11.96 1.44 -6.70
C VAL A 340 -10.46 1.62 -6.37
N ASN A 341 -10.07 1.40 -5.11
CA ASN A 341 -8.66 1.42 -4.69
C ASN A 341 -7.81 0.45 -5.51
N THR A 342 -8.30 -0.77 -5.74
CA THR A 342 -7.60 -1.77 -6.53
C THR A 342 -7.46 -1.34 -7.99
N SER A 343 -8.52 -0.77 -8.59
CA SER A 343 -8.47 -0.21 -9.93
C SER A 343 -7.40 0.88 -10.05
N PHE A 344 -7.43 1.89 -9.20
CA PHE A 344 -6.62 3.10 -9.33
C PHE A 344 -5.16 2.87 -8.95
N LEU A 345 -4.92 2.19 -7.83
CA LEU A 345 -3.57 2.11 -7.26
C LEU A 345 -2.82 0.83 -7.65
N SER A 346 -3.48 -0.12 -8.30
CA SER A 346 -2.86 -1.41 -8.64
C SER A 346 -2.98 -1.74 -10.12
N VAL A 347 -4.17 -1.70 -10.69
CA VAL A 347 -4.40 -2.12 -12.07
C VAL A 347 -4.03 -1.03 -13.07
N PHE A 348 -4.54 0.19 -12.89
CA PHE A 348 -4.27 1.31 -13.80
C PHE A 348 -2.77 1.58 -14.01
N PRO A 349 -1.90 1.61 -12.99
CA PRO A 349 -0.47 1.85 -13.19
C PRO A 349 0.22 0.82 -14.08
N THR A 350 -0.26 -0.43 -14.14
CA THR A 350 0.34 -1.47 -14.96
C THR A 350 0.30 -1.15 -16.46
N ARG A 351 -0.63 -0.31 -16.90
CA ARG A 351 -0.74 0.17 -18.29
C ARG A 351 0.49 0.96 -18.74
N TYR A 352 1.22 1.54 -17.79
CA TYR A 352 2.45 2.31 -18.03
C TYR A 352 3.72 1.43 -18.06
N ALA A 353 3.56 0.10 -18.04
CA ALA A 353 4.69 -0.83 -18.11
C ALA A 353 5.53 -0.64 -19.39
N GLY A 354 4.90 -0.41 -20.53
CA GLY A 354 5.56 -0.16 -21.81
C GLY A 354 6.37 1.15 -21.86
N CYS A 355 6.04 2.13 -20.98
CA CYS A 355 6.77 3.39 -20.83
C CYS A 355 7.84 3.33 -19.74
N GLY A 356 7.87 2.26 -18.94
CA GLY A 356 8.77 2.10 -17.79
C GLY A 356 8.49 3.07 -16.65
N CYS A 357 7.23 3.52 -16.47
CA CYS A 357 6.78 4.51 -15.48
C CYS A 357 5.78 3.94 -14.45
N VAL A 358 5.71 2.64 -14.29
CA VAL A 358 4.74 1.99 -13.39
C VAL A 358 4.86 2.51 -11.97
N SER A 359 6.07 2.54 -11.43
CA SER A 359 6.32 2.97 -10.05
C SER A 359 6.06 4.46 -9.86
N SER A 360 6.43 5.31 -10.84
CA SER A 360 6.13 6.75 -10.82
C SER A 360 4.64 7.03 -10.82
N VAL A 361 3.86 6.33 -11.65
CA VAL A 361 2.40 6.47 -11.68
C VAL A 361 1.76 6.02 -10.37
N VAL A 362 2.22 4.90 -9.80
CA VAL A 362 1.83 4.46 -8.45
C VAL A 362 2.08 5.57 -7.43
N GLY A 363 3.30 6.13 -7.42
CA GLY A 363 3.70 7.18 -6.48
C GLY A 363 2.80 8.41 -6.56
N LEU A 364 2.51 8.90 -7.79
CA LEU A 364 1.62 10.03 -8.01
C LEU A 364 0.18 9.75 -7.55
N MET A 365 -0.36 8.59 -7.88
CA MET A 365 -1.72 8.20 -7.48
C MET A 365 -1.86 8.07 -5.96
N TYR A 366 -0.88 7.45 -5.29
CA TYR A 366 -0.86 7.36 -3.83
C TYR A 366 -0.70 8.73 -3.17
N PHE A 367 0.20 9.57 -3.71
CA PHE A 367 0.38 10.93 -3.20
C PHE A 367 -0.93 11.73 -3.25
N ALA A 368 -1.64 11.69 -4.40
CA ALA A 368 -2.95 12.34 -4.54
C ALA A 368 -3.97 11.78 -3.54
N THR A 369 -4.03 10.45 -3.39
CA THR A 369 -4.94 9.78 -2.44
C THR A 369 -4.68 10.24 -1.00
N TYR A 370 -3.44 10.24 -0.55
CA TYR A 370 -3.11 10.66 0.82
C TYR A 370 -3.21 12.17 1.03
N LEU A 371 -2.98 12.98 -0.02
CA LEU A 371 -3.24 14.41 0.05
C LEU A 371 -4.72 14.69 0.31
N GLY A 372 -5.62 13.95 -0.34
CA GLY A 372 -7.05 14.02 -0.06
C GLY A 372 -7.40 13.66 1.38
N ALA A 373 -6.81 12.58 1.90
CA ALA A 373 -7.02 12.16 3.28
C ALA A 373 -6.54 13.21 4.29
N VAL A 374 -5.38 13.84 4.06
CA VAL A 374 -4.85 14.92 4.92
C VAL A 374 -5.74 16.16 4.89
N ILE A 375 -6.16 16.60 3.68
CA ILE A 375 -7.07 17.75 3.54
C ILE A 375 -8.36 17.49 4.30
N SER A 376 -8.93 16.31 4.17
CA SER A 376 -10.15 15.92 4.85
C SER A 376 -10.01 15.91 6.37
N SER A 377 -8.89 15.41 6.91
CA SER A 377 -8.65 15.38 8.37
C SER A 377 -8.42 16.77 8.99
N ILE A 378 -8.15 17.80 8.18
CA ILE A 378 -8.01 19.19 8.65
C ILE A 378 -9.38 19.90 8.63
N LEU A 379 -10.29 19.47 7.76
CA LEU A 379 -11.61 20.10 7.60
C LEU A 379 -12.63 19.61 8.63
N TYR A 380 -12.34 18.51 9.32
CA TYR A 380 -13.13 17.93 10.41
C TYR A 380 -12.42 18.07 11.76
#